data_6628c2ec66a323124eb7f9bee2b5b52e
#
_entry.id   6628c2ec66a323124eb7f9bee2b5b52e
#
_cell.length_a   1.000
_cell.length_b   1.000
_cell.length_c   1.000
_cell.angle_alpha   90.00
_cell.angle_beta   90.00
_cell.angle_gamma   90.00
#
_symmetry.space_group_name_H-M   'P 1'
#
loop_
_entity.id
_entity.type
_entity.pdbx_description
1 polymer ?
#
loop_
_entity_poly.entity_id
_entity_poly.type
_entity_poly.pdbx_seq_one_letter_code
_entity_poly.pdbx_strand_id
1 'polypeptide(L)'
;MWPRTDFLELLGITHPVIQAPMAGFASPALAAVVCNAGALGSIGCAGVPPATVRDQITALRQATNRPYNLNFFVHSQPRLDPDASARMRTRLAPYFDEFGLGPVPEPKEPFPPFDEERLALVLELRPRVVSFHLACRTRLQFSE
;
A
#
# COMPACT_ATOMS: atom_id res chain seq x y z
N MET A 1 27.22 -3.36 -16.02
CA MET A 1 27.03 -4.38 -14.96
C MET A 1 26.84 -3.64 -13.65
N TRP A 2 25.84 -4.02 -12.83
CA TRP A 2 25.62 -3.42 -11.53
C TRP A 2 26.72 -3.86 -10.54
N PRO A 3 27.24 -2.98 -9.68
CA PRO A 3 28.38 -3.28 -8.83
C PRO A 3 28.09 -4.32 -7.72
N ARG A 4 26.80 -4.52 -7.36
CA ARG A 4 26.34 -5.52 -6.40
C ARG A 4 25.06 -6.18 -6.91
N THR A 5 24.98 -7.50 -6.88
CA THR A 5 23.88 -8.31 -7.41
C THR A 5 23.13 -9.11 -6.35
N ASP A 6 23.68 -9.23 -5.13
CA ASP A 6 23.07 -9.93 -4.00
C ASP A 6 21.61 -9.51 -3.73
N PHE A 7 21.32 -8.21 -3.86
CA PHE A 7 19.96 -7.69 -3.73
C PHE A 7 19.03 -8.17 -4.86
N LEU A 8 19.54 -8.27 -6.09
CA LEU A 8 18.77 -8.74 -7.25
C LEU A 8 18.41 -10.21 -7.09
N GLU A 9 19.36 -11.02 -6.62
CA GLU A 9 19.16 -12.45 -6.35
C GLU A 9 18.15 -12.66 -5.22
N LEU A 10 18.28 -11.89 -4.13
CA LEU A 10 17.34 -11.92 -3.00
C LEU A 10 15.90 -11.67 -3.45
N LEU A 11 15.68 -10.65 -4.26
CA LEU A 11 14.35 -10.27 -4.77
C LEU A 11 13.91 -11.10 -5.98
N GLY A 12 14.83 -11.77 -6.69
CA GLY A 12 14.56 -12.52 -7.92
C GLY A 12 14.27 -11.62 -9.11
N ILE A 13 14.93 -10.44 -9.18
CA ILE A 13 14.77 -9.44 -10.24
C ILE A 13 16.07 -9.26 -11.04
N THR A 14 15.97 -8.69 -12.24
CA THR A 14 17.12 -8.45 -13.14
C THR A 14 17.71 -7.05 -12.98
N HIS A 15 16.83 -6.06 -12.73
CA HIS A 15 17.20 -4.66 -12.62
C HIS A 15 16.97 -4.15 -11.20
N PRO A 16 17.85 -3.32 -10.62
CA PRO A 16 17.70 -2.77 -9.28
C PRO A 16 16.69 -1.61 -9.27
N VAL A 17 15.48 -1.89 -9.76
CA VAL A 17 14.37 -0.96 -9.86
C VAL A 17 13.17 -1.55 -9.14
N ILE A 18 12.59 -0.77 -8.23
CA ILE A 18 11.35 -1.09 -7.54
C ILE A 18 10.33 -0.02 -7.91
N GLN A 19 9.21 -0.43 -8.49
CA GLN A 19 8.09 0.47 -8.69
C GLN A 19 7.51 0.88 -7.33
N ALA A 20 7.34 2.17 -7.11
CA ALA A 20 6.68 2.67 -5.90
C ALA A 20 5.24 2.12 -5.79
N PRO A 21 4.83 1.59 -4.64
CA PRO A 21 3.45 1.23 -4.41
C PRO A 21 2.59 2.50 -4.33
N MET A 22 1.59 2.61 -5.20
CA MET A 22 0.73 3.79 -5.29
C MET A 22 -0.72 3.34 -5.13
N ALA A 23 -1.31 3.58 -3.95
CA ALA A 23 -2.70 3.24 -3.69
C ALA A 23 -3.64 3.95 -4.68
N GLY A 24 -4.50 3.19 -5.34
CA GLY A 24 -5.43 3.69 -6.35
C GLY A 24 -4.84 3.95 -7.75
N PHE A 25 -3.51 3.97 -7.91
CA PHE A 25 -2.84 4.22 -9.19
C PHE A 25 -2.01 3.04 -9.70
N ALA A 26 -1.35 2.29 -8.81
CA ALA A 26 -0.62 1.09 -9.19
C ALA A 26 -1.59 -0.06 -9.49
N SER A 27 -1.99 -0.21 -10.75
CA SER A 27 -2.84 -1.30 -11.20
C SER A 27 -2.07 -2.62 -11.31
N PRO A 28 -2.75 -3.79 -11.27
CA PRO A 28 -2.15 -5.08 -11.58
C PRO A 28 -1.44 -5.11 -12.94
N ALA A 29 -2.00 -4.44 -13.94
CA ALA A 29 -1.40 -4.36 -15.28
C ALA A 29 -0.05 -3.60 -15.26
N LEU A 30 0.03 -2.45 -14.56
CA LEU A 30 1.27 -1.71 -14.41
C LEU A 30 2.32 -2.55 -13.68
N ALA A 31 1.94 -3.17 -12.55
CA ALA A 31 2.86 -4.02 -11.81
C ALA A 31 3.37 -5.21 -12.66
N ALA A 32 2.49 -5.84 -13.46
CA ALA A 32 2.86 -6.93 -14.35
C ALA A 32 3.89 -6.50 -15.40
N VAL A 33 3.68 -5.34 -16.04
CA VAL A 33 4.62 -4.80 -17.02
C VAL A 33 5.99 -4.56 -16.40
N VAL A 34 6.03 -3.98 -15.19
CA VAL A 34 7.28 -3.74 -14.46
C VAL A 34 7.97 -5.06 -14.10
N CYS A 35 7.22 -6.06 -13.60
CA CYS A 35 7.74 -7.39 -13.29
C CYS A 35 8.31 -8.07 -14.54
N ASN A 36 7.59 -8.04 -15.66
CA ASN A 36 8.01 -8.67 -16.92
C ASN A 36 9.23 -7.98 -17.53
N ALA A 37 9.41 -6.67 -17.26
CA ALA A 37 10.63 -5.94 -17.60
C ALA A 37 11.84 -6.28 -16.71
N GLY A 38 11.68 -7.15 -15.71
CA GLY A 38 12.77 -7.60 -14.84
C GLY A 38 13.01 -6.72 -13.60
N ALA A 39 12.09 -5.83 -13.27
CA ALA A 39 12.07 -5.00 -12.07
C ALA A 39 11.05 -5.55 -11.05
N LEU A 40 10.94 -4.95 -9.87
CA LEU A 40 9.94 -5.31 -8.86
C LEU A 40 8.69 -4.44 -9.00
N GLY A 41 7.62 -4.99 -9.54
CA GLY A 41 6.30 -4.37 -9.53
C GLY A 41 5.67 -4.39 -8.15
N SER A 42 4.91 -3.36 -7.79
CA SER A 42 4.32 -3.21 -6.45
C SER A 42 2.83 -2.89 -6.52
N ILE A 43 2.05 -3.48 -5.62
CA ILE A 43 0.64 -3.18 -5.38
C ILE A 43 0.51 -2.51 -4.01
N GLY A 44 -0.15 -1.34 -3.98
CA GLY A 44 -0.48 -0.65 -2.73
C GLY A 44 -1.78 -1.21 -2.13
N CYS A 45 -1.68 -1.89 -0.99
CA CYS A 45 -2.80 -2.57 -0.32
C CYS A 45 -3.36 -1.77 0.86
N ALA A 46 -2.77 -0.61 1.18
CA ALA A 46 -3.22 0.23 2.29
C ALA A 46 -4.64 0.76 2.02
N GLY A 47 -5.56 0.52 2.97
CA GLY A 47 -6.96 0.94 2.84
C GLY A 47 -7.78 0.15 1.81
N VAL A 48 -7.20 -0.86 1.17
CA VAL A 48 -7.89 -1.73 0.21
C VAL A 48 -8.48 -2.95 0.96
N PRO A 49 -9.75 -3.30 0.73
CA PRO A 49 -10.35 -4.50 1.30
C PRO A 49 -9.60 -5.78 0.88
N PRO A 50 -9.42 -6.76 1.78
CA PRO A 50 -8.71 -8.02 1.47
C PRO A 50 -9.24 -8.77 0.25
N ALA A 51 -10.54 -8.79 0.02
CA ALA A 51 -11.14 -9.39 -1.17
C ALA A 51 -10.64 -8.72 -2.46
N THR A 52 -10.63 -7.38 -2.49
CA THR A 52 -10.12 -6.61 -3.64
C THR A 52 -8.64 -6.85 -3.87
N VAL A 53 -7.84 -6.99 -2.79
CA VAL A 53 -6.42 -7.35 -2.93
C VAL A 53 -6.28 -8.73 -3.57
N ARG A 54 -7.09 -9.73 -3.18
CA ARG A 54 -7.10 -11.07 -3.82
C ARG A 54 -7.38 -10.99 -5.32
N ASP A 55 -8.38 -10.21 -5.71
CA ASP A 55 -8.74 -10.03 -7.12
C ASP A 55 -7.59 -9.38 -7.90
N GLN A 56 -6.98 -8.34 -7.34
CA GLN A 56 -5.83 -7.67 -7.93
C GLN A 56 -4.64 -8.62 -8.11
N ILE A 57 -4.34 -9.45 -7.10
CA ILE A 57 -3.24 -10.41 -7.18
C ILE A 57 -3.56 -11.55 -8.14
N THR A 58 -4.81 -11.99 -8.22
CA THR A 58 -5.25 -12.96 -9.22
C THR A 58 -5.00 -12.43 -10.64
N ALA A 59 -5.43 -11.20 -10.92
CA ALA A 59 -5.18 -10.55 -12.21
C ALA A 59 -3.67 -10.36 -12.49
N LEU A 60 -2.89 -9.97 -11.48
CA LEU A 60 -1.44 -9.84 -11.60
C LEU A 60 -0.79 -11.18 -11.98
N ARG A 61 -1.14 -12.27 -11.29
CA ARG A 61 -0.60 -13.61 -11.52
C ARG A 61 -0.99 -14.22 -12.87
N GLN A 62 -2.11 -13.79 -13.45
CA GLN A 62 -2.47 -14.16 -14.82
C GLN A 62 -1.56 -13.47 -15.85
N ALA A 63 -1.01 -12.30 -15.52
CA ALA A 63 -0.20 -11.49 -16.44
C ALA A 63 1.32 -11.68 -16.24
N THR A 64 1.77 -12.24 -15.11
CA THR A 64 3.20 -12.47 -14.81
C THR A 64 3.42 -13.59 -13.81
N ASN A 65 4.53 -14.33 -13.99
CA ASN A 65 5.06 -15.30 -13.01
C ASN A 65 6.26 -14.74 -12.24
N ARG A 66 6.58 -13.46 -12.43
CA ARG A 66 7.73 -12.80 -11.80
C ARG A 66 7.40 -12.38 -10.37
N PRO A 67 8.43 -12.16 -9.52
CA PRO A 67 8.26 -11.62 -8.18
C PRO A 67 7.56 -10.25 -8.20
N TYR A 68 6.73 -10.02 -7.20
CA TYR A 68 6.06 -8.74 -6.96
C TYR A 68 6.05 -8.41 -5.47
N ASN A 69 5.79 -7.16 -5.15
CA ASN A 69 5.69 -6.62 -3.80
C ASN A 69 4.25 -6.24 -3.45
N LEU A 70 3.82 -6.61 -2.23
CA LEU A 70 2.62 -6.07 -1.59
C LEU A 70 3.01 -5.06 -0.53
N ASN A 71 2.41 -3.89 -0.57
CA ASN A 71 2.73 -2.82 0.37
C ASN A 71 1.55 -2.51 1.27
N PHE A 72 1.79 -2.43 2.57
CA PHE A 72 0.81 -2.09 3.60
C PHE A 72 1.27 -0.91 4.45
N PHE A 73 0.31 -0.26 5.12
CA PHE A 73 0.59 0.74 6.13
C PHE A 73 0.50 0.13 7.52
N VAL A 74 1.52 0.39 8.33
CA VAL A 74 1.55 0.05 9.75
C VAL A 74 1.51 1.35 10.52
N HIS A 75 0.37 1.63 11.13
CA HIS A 75 0.17 2.83 11.96
C HIS A 75 -0.72 2.47 13.15
N SER A 76 -0.64 3.25 14.22
CA SER A 76 -1.64 3.16 15.29
C SER A 76 -2.95 3.76 14.80
N GLN A 77 -4.06 3.20 15.28
CA GLN A 77 -5.38 3.77 14.98
C GLN A 77 -5.41 5.23 15.49
N PRO A 78 -5.62 6.22 14.61
CA PRO A 78 -5.68 7.60 15.04
C PRO A 78 -6.92 7.82 15.92
N ARG A 79 -6.76 8.65 16.93
CA ARG A 79 -7.88 9.12 17.73
C ARG A 79 -8.52 10.31 17.04
N LEU A 80 -9.82 10.23 16.79
CA LEU A 80 -10.56 11.37 16.30
C LEU A 80 -10.67 12.40 17.44
N ASP A 81 -10.25 13.62 17.15
CA ASP A 81 -10.40 14.79 18.01
C ASP A 81 -11.43 15.72 17.34
N PRO A 82 -12.66 15.79 17.87
CA PRO A 82 -13.72 16.62 17.29
C PRO A 82 -13.36 18.10 17.21
N ASP A 83 -12.69 18.63 18.24
CA ASP A 83 -12.30 20.03 18.27
C ASP A 83 -11.19 20.35 17.27
N ALA A 84 -10.21 19.48 17.14
CA ALA A 84 -9.18 19.61 16.11
C ALA A 84 -9.79 19.50 14.70
N SER A 85 -10.72 18.59 14.51
CA SER A 85 -11.47 18.43 13.25
C SER A 85 -12.28 19.67 12.91
N ALA A 86 -13.01 20.24 13.87
CA ALA A 86 -13.79 21.48 13.68
C ALA A 86 -12.88 22.66 13.31
N ARG A 87 -11.76 22.84 14.03
CA ARG A 87 -10.77 23.89 13.72
C ARG A 87 -10.20 23.72 12.30
N MET A 88 -9.88 22.49 11.90
CA MET A 88 -9.35 22.24 10.56
C MET A 88 -10.39 22.53 9.48
N ARG A 89 -11.64 22.14 9.66
CA ARG A 89 -12.74 22.43 8.71
C ARG A 89 -12.95 23.93 8.54
N THR A 90 -12.96 24.69 9.63
CA THR A 90 -13.03 26.15 9.58
C THR A 90 -11.87 26.74 8.77
N ARG A 91 -10.67 26.20 8.96
CA ARG A 91 -9.47 26.64 8.24
C ARG A 91 -9.48 26.29 6.75
N LEU A 92 -10.12 25.19 6.38
CA LEU A 92 -10.24 24.72 4.98
C LEU A 92 -11.41 25.38 4.23
N ALA A 93 -12.43 25.87 4.94
CA ALA A 93 -13.65 26.43 4.32
C ALA A 93 -13.38 27.48 3.24
N PRO A 94 -12.49 28.49 3.41
CA PRO A 94 -12.21 29.48 2.37
C PRO A 94 -11.68 28.87 1.08
N TYR A 95 -10.87 27.80 1.16
CA TYR A 95 -10.34 27.12 -0.03
C TYR A 95 -11.41 26.29 -0.73
N PHE A 96 -12.31 25.66 0.03
CA PHE A 96 -13.45 24.94 -0.54
C PHE A 96 -14.41 25.90 -1.27
N ASP A 97 -14.63 27.08 -0.71
CA ASP A 97 -15.45 28.13 -1.34
C ASP A 97 -14.78 28.65 -2.62
N GLU A 98 -13.47 28.94 -2.58
CA GLU A 98 -12.68 29.40 -3.73
C GLU A 98 -12.77 28.44 -4.92
N PHE A 99 -12.71 27.13 -4.66
CA PHE A 99 -12.76 26.09 -5.70
C PHE A 99 -14.17 25.57 -5.99
N GLY A 100 -15.20 26.10 -5.36
CA GLY A 100 -16.60 25.69 -5.58
C GLY A 100 -16.87 24.22 -5.19
N LEU A 101 -16.17 23.69 -4.18
CA LEU A 101 -16.23 22.29 -3.76
C LEU A 101 -17.39 21.99 -2.80
N GLY A 102 -18.17 23.01 -2.41
CA GLY A 102 -19.21 22.88 -1.40
C GLY A 102 -18.66 22.83 0.04
N PRO A 103 -19.45 22.41 1.02
CA PRO A 103 -19.01 22.39 2.42
C PRO A 103 -17.87 21.39 2.65
N VAL A 104 -16.93 21.76 3.55
CA VAL A 104 -15.86 20.85 3.95
C VAL A 104 -16.46 19.59 4.56
N PRO A 105 -16.16 18.39 4.05
CA PRO A 105 -16.75 17.14 4.53
C PRO A 105 -16.33 16.81 5.97
N GLU A 106 -17.16 16.03 6.65
CA GLU A 106 -16.79 15.44 7.93
C GLU A 106 -15.61 14.47 7.75
N PRO A 107 -14.73 14.36 8.76
CA PRO A 107 -13.67 13.36 8.72
C PRO A 107 -14.26 11.96 8.57
N LYS A 108 -13.71 11.19 7.64
CA LYS A 108 -14.05 9.77 7.51
C LYS A 108 -13.26 8.98 8.54
N GLU A 109 -13.82 7.83 8.96
CA GLU A 109 -13.04 6.89 9.73
C GLU A 109 -11.77 6.51 8.97
N PRO A 110 -10.62 6.52 9.64
CA PRO A 110 -9.38 6.11 9.02
C PRO A 110 -9.44 4.62 8.67
N PHE A 111 -8.82 4.25 7.57
CA PHE A 111 -8.72 2.83 7.20
C PHE A 111 -7.90 2.06 8.26
N PRO A 112 -8.21 0.76 8.47
CA PRO A 112 -7.54 -0.05 9.47
C PRO A 112 -6.05 -0.20 9.14
N PRO A 113 -5.17 -0.27 10.18
CA PRO A 113 -3.77 -0.60 10.01
C PRO A 113 -3.60 -2.04 9.51
N PHE A 114 -2.36 -2.47 9.33
CA PHE A 114 -2.04 -3.88 9.11
C PHE A 114 -2.44 -4.69 10.36
N ASP A 115 -3.37 -5.61 10.17
CA ASP A 115 -4.02 -6.42 11.20
C ASP A 115 -3.89 -7.92 10.90
N GLU A 116 -4.53 -8.75 11.73
CA GLU A 116 -4.50 -10.21 11.58
C GLU A 116 -5.14 -10.69 10.26
N GLU A 117 -6.19 -10.01 9.78
CA GLU A 117 -6.82 -10.36 8.51
C GLU A 117 -5.88 -10.12 7.33
N ARG A 118 -5.12 -9.01 7.36
CA ARG A 118 -4.10 -8.70 6.35
C ARG A 118 -2.89 -9.61 6.46
N LEU A 119 -2.53 -10.00 7.68
CA LEU A 119 -1.49 -11.02 7.88
C LEU A 119 -1.92 -12.35 7.27
N ALA A 120 -3.14 -12.83 7.57
CA ALA A 120 -3.68 -14.06 6.99
C ALA A 120 -3.68 -14.02 5.45
N LEU A 121 -4.08 -12.88 4.87
CA LEU A 121 -4.02 -12.65 3.43
C LEU A 121 -2.60 -12.76 2.87
N VAL A 122 -1.61 -12.17 3.53
CA VAL A 122 -0.20 -12.25 3.10
C VAL A 122 0.30 -13.69 3.17
N LEU A 123 -0.04 -14.42 4.23
CA LEU A 123 0.35 -15.84 4.39
C LEU A 123 -0.34 -16.75 3.37
N GLU A 124 -1.57 -16.44 2.98
CA GLU A 124 -2.30 -17.13 1.91
C GLU A 124 -1.64 -16.86 0.54
N LEU A 125 -1.44 -15.58 0.22
CA LEU A 125 -0.94 -15.15 -1.09
C LEU A 125 0.55 -15.42 -1.28
N ARG A 126 1.35 -15.49 -0.21
CA ARG A 126 2.80 -15.75 -0.25
C ARG A 126 3.55 -14.93 -1.31
N PRO A 127 3.45 -13.59 -1.30
CA PRO A 127 4.24 -12.78 -2.22
C PRO A 127 5.73 -12.93 -1.89
N ARG A 128 6.59 -12.73 -2.89
CA ARG A 128 8.05 -12.76 -2.66
C ARG A 128 8.52 -11.63 -1.73
N VAL A 129 7.85 -10.48 -1.81
CA VAL A 129 8.19 -9.28 -1.05
C VAL A 129 6.94 -8.68 -0.42
N VAL A 130 7.06 -8.30 0.85
CA VAL A 130 6.09 -7.47 1.56
C VAL A 130 6.83 -6.26 2.11
N SER A 131 6.29 -5.08 1.89
CA SER A 131 6.86 -3.84 2.39
C SER A 131 5.84 -3.06 3.23
N PHE A 132 6.34 -2.26 4.16
CA PHE A 132 5.52 -1.50 5.09
C PHE A 132 5.91 -0.03 5.10
N HIS A 133 4.92 0.86 5.30
CA HIS A 133 5.11 2.30 5.49
C HIS A 133 4.47 2.78 6.79
N LEU A 134 4.83 3.99 7.21
CA LEU A 134 4.30 4.81 8.31
C LEU A 134 4.73 4.42 9.72
N ALA A 135 5.24 3.25 9.98
CA ALA A 135 5.90 2.96 11.24
C ALA A 135 7.01 1.94 11.07
N CYS A 136 8.09 2.16 11.79
CA CYS A 136 9.07 1.16 12.12
C CYS A 136 8.77 0.74 13.57
N ARG A 137 7.79 -0.14 13.79
CA ARG A 137 7.66 -0.77 15.10
C ARG A 137 8.68 -1.89 15.20
N THR A 138 9.54 -1.81 16.19
CA THR A 138 10.61 -2.74 16.52
C THR A 138 10.13 -4.16 16.89
N ARG A 139 8.82 -4.41 16.93
CA ARG A 139 8.17 -5.72 17.02
C ARG A 139 6.72 -5.62 16.50
N LEU A 140 6.39 -6.35 15.46
CA LEU A 140 5.04 -6.84 15.26
C LEU A 140 4.81 -7.87 16.38
N GLN A 141 4.19 -7.46 17.48
CA GLN A 141 3.68 -8.42 18.46
C GLN A 141 2.42 -9.01 17.84
N PHE A 142 2.59 -10.15 17.18
CA PHE A 142 1.47 -11.04 16.94
C PHE A 142 1.27 -11.79 18.25
N SER A 143 0.07 -11.73 18.84
CA SER A 143 -0.32 -12.62 19.92
C SER A 143 -0.25 -14.06 19.42
N GLU A 144 0.51 -14.90 20.12
CA GLU A 144 0.52 -16.34 19.95
C GLU A 144 -0.86 -16.94 20.20
#